data_0055bd83d4dec7559b2a21bc7a324e11
#
_entry.id   0055bd83d4dec7559b2a21bc7a324e11
#
_cell.length_a   1.000
_cell.length_b   1.000
_cell.length_c   1.000
_cell.angle_alpha   90.00
_cell.angle_beta   90.00
_cell.angle_gamma   90.00
#
_symmetry.space_group_name_H-M   'P 1'
#
loop_
_entity.id
_entity.type
_entity.pdbx_description
1 polymer ?
#
loop_
_entity_poly.entity_id
_entity_poly.type
_entity_poly.pdbx_seq_one_letter_code
_entity_poly.pdbx_strand_id
1 'polypeptide(L)'
;MNSFIEGAVSPLLSVWRLAMALAGILLLSACSHDASLPPFTASGYVDNQGAVRIWRKDTDDEVHLLSAFSPWHSGSTTTSEYSWQGDTLTLIDVNIYSKVPEHVRVRFDDHGELSFMQREIGGHKQQLSTDQIDLYRYRADQVRQTSDALRQGRVVLHQGRWHADGTVTTCEGQTLKPDLDSWATEHIGRRQSHSSMEVSVAWLEAPEGSQLLLVANEDFCTWQPTEKSF
;
A
#
# COMPACT_ATOMS: atom_id res chain seq x y z
N MET A 1 61.77 -59.04 1.02
CA MET A 1 62.29 -57.84 0.28
C MET A 1 61.10 -56.95 -0.01
N ASN A 2 60.84 -56.06 0.91
CA ASN A 2 59.68 -55.16 0.81
C ASN A 2 60.11 -53.80 0.22
N SER A 3 59.50 -53.40 -0.82
CA SER A 3 59.67 -52.05 -1.42
C SER A 3 58.45 -51.21 -1.10
N PHE A 4 58.57 -50.27 -0.18
CA PHE A 4 57.63 -49.22 0.08
C PHE A 4 57.75 -48.16 -1.03
N ILE A 5 56.62 -47.83 -1.68
CA ILE A 5 56.52 -46.69 -2.55
C ILE A 5 55.73 -45.61 -1.78
N GLU A 6 56.46 -44.64 -1.25
CA GLU A 6 55.86 -43.39 -0.72
C GLU A 6 55.42 -42.52 -1.90
N GLY A 7 54.11 -42.35 -2.05
CA GLY A 7 53.54 -41.42 -2.98
C GLY A 7 53.61 -39.99 -2.43
N ALA A 8 54.51 -39.17 -2.94
CA ALA A 8 54.61 -37.76 -2.65
C ALA A 8 53.34 -37.02 -3.19
N VAL A 9 52.46 -36.63 -2.31
CA VAL A 9 51.34 -35.76 -2.64
C VAL A 9 51.90 -34.35 -2.87
N SER A 10 51.91 -33.91 -4.12
CA SER A 10 52.46 -32.59 -4.48
C SER A 10 51.70 -31.44 -3.81
N PRO A 11 52.37 -30.44 -3.22
CA PRO A 11 51.77 -29.33 -2.49
C PRO A 11 50.93 -28.39 -3.36
N LEU A 12 51.00 -28.50 -4.68
CA LEU A 12 50.24 -27.67 -5.64
C LEU A 12 48.73 -27.96 -5.66
N LEU A 13 48.31 -29.18 -5.33
CA LEU A 13 46.88 -29.53 -5.27
C LEU A 13 46.15 -29.00 -4.02
N SER A 14 46.87 -28.76 -2.94
CA SER A 14 46.30 -28.20 -1.70
C SER A 14 46.04 -26.69 -1.83
N VAL A 15 46.90 -25.98 -2.52
CA VAL A 15 46.76 -24.54 -2.77
C VAL A 15 45.56 -24.21 -3.69
N TRP A 16 45.33 -25.06 -4.69
CA TRP A 16 44.18 -24.91 -5.60
C TRP A 16 42.83 -25.18 -4.91
N ARG A 17 42.79 -26.13 -3.98
CA ARG A 17 41.58 -26.41 -3.17
C ARG A 17 41.25 -25.28 -2.20
N LEU A 18 42.25 -24.65 -1.59
CA LEU A 18 42.08 -23.47 -0.73
C LEU A 18 41.65 -22.22 -1.55
N ALA A 19 42.19 -22.01 -2.74
CA ALA A 19 41.83 -20.90 -3.60
C ALA A 19 40.39 -21.02 -4.11
N MET A 20 39.91 -22.23 -4.46
CA MET A 20 38.49 -22.43 -4.87
C MET A 20 37.53 -22.29 -3.67
N ALA A 21 37.90 -22.65 -2.46
CA ALA A 21 37.08 -22.45 -1.27
C ALA A 21 36.94 -20.97 -0.91
N LEU A 22 38.01 -20.16 -1.07
CA LEU A 22 37.94 -18.72 -0.82
C LEU A 22 37.14 -17.98 -1.93
N ALA A 23 37.24 -18.39 -3.20
CA ALA A 23 36.45 -17.83 -4.27
C ALA A 23 34.94 -18.10 -4.13
N GLY A 24 34.56 -19.26 -3.58
CA GLY A 24 33.16 -19.62 -3.29
C GLY A 24 32.53 -18.77 -2.18
N ILE A 25 33.32 -18.35 -1.19
CA ILE A 25 32.83 -17.52 -0.07
C ILE A 25 32.61 -16.05 -0.50
N LEU A 26 33.40 -15.55 -1.45
CA LEU A 26 33.26 -14.18 -1.97
C LEU A 26 32.02 -13.97 -2.88
N LEU A 27 31.43 -15.04 -3.41
CA LEU A 27 30.22 -14.95 -4.26
C LEU A 27 28.92 -14.92 -3.45
N LEU A 28 28.95 -15.18 -2.13
CA LEU A 28 27.76 -15.14 -1.28
C LEU A 28 27.53 -13.77 -0.62
N SER A 29 28.41 -12.78 -0.84
CA SER A 29 28.29 -11.43 -0.27
C SER A 29 27.57 -10.43 -1.16
N ALA A 30 27.02 -10.82 -2.28
CA ALA A 30 26.45 -9.92 -3.30
C ALA A 30 24.94 -10.11 -3.41
N CYS A 31 24.17 -9.94 -2.34
CA CYS A 31 22.74 -9.66 -2.43
C CYS A 31 22.17 -9.31 -1.06
N SER A 32 22.33 -8.08 -0.62
CA SER A 32 21.34 -7.40 0.20
C SER A 32 21.59 -5.89 0.08
N HIS A 33 21.30 -5.33 -1.09
CA HIS A 33 20.83 -3.96 -1.11
C HIS A 33 19.35 -4.06 -0.71
N ASP A 34 19.07 -4.01 0.58
CA ASP A 34 17.78 -3.54 1.06
C ASP A 34 17.67 -2.09 0.62
N ALA A 35 17.12 -1.90 -0.58
CA ALA A 35 16.71 -0.58 -1.02
C ALA A 35 15.69 -0.13 0.01
N SER A 36 16.06 0.84 0.85
CA SER A 36 15.14 1.42 1.83
C SER A 36 13.87 1.83 1.09
N LEU A 37 12.73 1.40 1.61
CA LEU A 37 11.44 1.77 1.03
C LEU A 37 11.29 3.30 1.07
N PRO A 38 10.72 3.95 0.03
CA PRO A 38 10.52 5.38 0.06
C PRO A 38 9.63 5.79 1.25
N PRO A 39 9.89 6.95 1.87
CA PRO A 39 9.12 7.42 3.02
C PRO A 39 7.64 7.64 2.69
N PHE A 40 7.32 8.08 1.47
CA PHE A 40 5.95 8.22 0.98
C PHE A 40 5.65 7.15 -0.06
N THR A 41 4.55 6.43 0.14
CA THR A 41 4.09 5.35 -0.76
C THR A 41 2.59 5.44 -0.98
N ALA A 42 2.16 5.04 -2.17
CA ALA A 42 0.76 4.80 -2.49
C ALA A 42 0.60 3.33 -2.89
N SER A 43 -0.42 2.67 -2.36
CA SER A 43 -0.73 1.26 -2.62
C SER A 43 -2.23 1.01 -2.52
N GLY A 44 -2.68 -0.23 -2.63
CA GLY A 44 -4.09 -0.55 -2.50
C GLY A 44 -4.35 -2.04 -2.61
N TYR A 45 -5.59 -2.42 -2.38
CA TYR A 45 -6.02 -3.81 -2.48
C TYR A 45 -7.54 -3.91 -2.74
N VAL A 46 -7.95 -5.07 -3.20
CA VAL A 46 -9.35 -5.44 -3.35
C VAL A 46 -9.85 -6.01 -2.04
N ASP A 47 -10.95 -5.45 -1.53
CA ASP A 47 -11.73 -5.99 -0.43
C ASP A 47 -13.00 -6.67 -0.98
N ASN A 48 -13.64 -7.54 -0.20
CA ASN A 48 -14.87 -8.23 -0.60
C ASN A 48 -16.00 -7.26 -0.97
N GLN A 49 -16.03 -6.06 -0.41
CA GLN A 49 -17.10 -5.08 -0.58
C GLN A 49 -16.71 -3.88 -1.44
N GLY A 50 -15.42 -3.71 -1.77
CA GLY A 50 -14.94 -2.55 -2.49
C GLY A 50 -13.44 -2.57 -2.78
N ALA A 51 -12.91 -1.44 -3.20
CA ALA A 51 -11.49 -1.20 -3.37
C ALA A 51 -10.98 -0.27 -2.29
N VAL A 52 -9.80 -0.57 -1.75
CA VAL A 52 -9.09 0.26 -0.79
C VAL A 52 -7.84 0.83 -1.44
N ARG A 53 -7.70 2.15 -1.41
CA ARG A 53 -6.51 2.89 -1.82
C ARG A 53 -5.83 3.41 -0.56
N ILE A 54 -4.52 3.30 -0.46
CA ILE A 54 -3.75 3.63 0.73
C ILE A 54 -2.59 4.55 0.36
N TRP A 55 -2.45 5.63 1.09
CA TRP A 55 -1.27 6.48 1.09
C TRP A 55 -0.64 6.42 2.47
N ARG A 56 0.67 6.32 2.51
CA ARG A 56 1.42 6.19 3.75
C ARG A 56 2.69 7.02 3.70
N LYS A 57 2.97 7.69 4.79
CA LYS A 57 4.22 8.38 5.03
C LYS A 57 4.83 7.90 6.33
N ASP A 58 6.07 7.46 6.23
CA ASP A 58 6.88 7.07 7.39
C ASP A 58 7.94 8.14 7.62
N THR A 59 8.09 8.54 8.86
CA THR A 59 9.23 9.28 9.39
C THR A 59 9.97 8.40 10.39
N ASP A 60 11.05 8.89 11.02
CA ASP A 60 11.83 8.10 11.96
C ASP A 60 10.99 7.56 13.13
N ASP A 61 10.00 8.32 13.59
CA ASP A 61 9.20 7.99 14.78
C ASP A 61 7.69 7.86 14.49
N GLU A 62 7.21 8.28 13.32
CA GLU A 62 5.78 8.33 13.03
C GLU A 62 5.42 7.57 11.76
N VAL A 63 4.34 6.81 11.81
CA VAL A 63 3.64 6.26 10.65
C VAL A 63 2.33 6.98 10.49
N HIS A 64 2.14 7.68 9.36
CA HIS A 64 0.89 8.31 8.99
C HIS A 64 0.28 7.59 7.79
N LEU A 65 -0.99 7.25 7.85
CA LEU A 65 -1.68 6.45 6.85
C LEU A 65 -3.07 7.02 6.58
N LEU A 66 -3.37 7.24 5.30
CA LEU A 66 -4.70 7.57 4.81
C LEU A 66 -5.19 6.41 3.92
N SER A 67 -6.40 5.94 4.16
CA SER A 67 -7.07 5.00 3.26
C SER A 67 -8.36 5.59 2.70
N ALA A 68 -8.69 5.27 1.44
CA ALA A 68 -9.96 5.59 0.81
C ALA A 68 -10.62 4.29 0.33
N PHE A 69 -11.71 3.92 0.97
CA PHE A 69 -12.54 2.78 0.59
C PHE A 69 -13.64 3.24 -0.38
N SER A 70 -13.74 2.59 -1.53
CA SER A 70 -14.80 2.81 -2.52
C SER A 70 -15.57 1.51 -2.73
N PRO A 71 -16.86 1.45 -2.37
CA PRO A 71 -17.67 0.22 -2.48
C PRO A 71 -17.97 -0.14 -3.93
N TRP A 72 -18.08 -1.47 -4.24
CA TRP A 72 -18.42 -1.98 -5.58
C TRP A 72 -19.83 -1.63 -6.03
N HIS A 73 -20.73 -1.55 -5.08
CA HIS A 73 -22.16 -1.32 -5.30
C HIS A 73 -22.59 0.00 -4.65
N SER A 74 -23.89 0.15 -4.45
CA SER A 74 -24.40 1.32 -3.73
C SER A 74 -23.80 1.42 -2.33
N GLY A 75 -23.15 2.53 -2.06
CA GLY A 75 -22.49 2.81 -0.78
C GLY A 75 -21.82 4.15 -0.83
N SER A 76 -21.15 4.48 0.25
CA SER A 76 -20.48 5.75 0.42
C SER A 76 -18.97 5.54 0.49
N THR A 77 -18.22 6.37 -0.20
CA THR A 77 -16.77 6.45 -0.01
C THR A 77 -16.48 6.75 1.45
N THR A 78 -15.51 6.07 2.01
CA THR A 78 -15.04 6.28 3.37
C THR A 78 -13.55 6.58 3.32
N THR A 79 -13.12 7.68 3.95
CA THR A 79 -11.71 7.93 4.20
C THR A 79 -11.40 7.65 5.66
N SER A 80 -10.25 7.05 5.91
CA SER A 80 -9.77 6.78 7.27
C SER A 80 -8.30 7.17 7.36
N GLU A 81 -8.01 8.02 8.31
CA GLU A 81 -6.68 8.52 8.61
C GLU A 81 -6.24 7.96 9.95
N TYR A 82 -5.00 7.52 10.02
CA TYR A 82 -4.41 6.89 11.20
C TYR A 82 -3.00 7.42 11.42
N SER A 83 -2.61 7.61 12.67
CA SER A 83 -1.23 7.93 13.04
C SER A 83 -0.75 7.02 14.17
N TRP A 84 0.51 6.61 14.08
CA TRP A 84 1.22 5.90 15.13
C TRP A 84 2.50 6.63 15.48
N GLN A 85 2.81 6.69 16.78
CA GLN A 85 4.12 7.08 17.30
C GLN A 85 4.86 5.81 17.69
N GLY A 86 5.85 5.41 16.91
CA GLY A 86 6.41 4.06 17.00
C GLY A 86 5.34 3.00 16.75
N ASP A 87 5.04 2.18 17.77
CA ASP A 87 3.98 1.18 17.71
C ASP A 87 2.66 1.61 18.38
N THR A 88 2.63 2.79 19.00
CA THR A 88 1.44 3.30 19.70
C THR A 88 0.53 4.04 18.72
N LEU A 89 -0.70 3.56 18.55
CA LEU A 89 -1.75 4.26 17.81
C LEU A 89 -2.16 5.53 18.55
N THR A 90 -2.09 6.68 17.88
CA THR A 90 -2.38 8.00 18.48
C THR A 90 -3.61 8.67 17.91
N LEU A 91 -3.96 8.39 16.64
CA LEU A 91 -5.11 8.98 15.96
C LEU A 91 -5.87 7.96 15.10
N ILE A 92 -7.17 8.04 15.16
CA ILE A 92 -8.12 7.51 14.19
C ILE A 92 -9.07 8.63 13.79
N ASP A 93 -9.17 8.94 12.49
CA ASP A 93 -10.12 9.92 11.95
C ASP A 93 -10.82 9.30 10.73
N VAL A 94 -12.13 9.08 10.82
CA VAL A 94 -12.92 8.40 9.79
C VAL A 94 -14.03 9.30 9.30
N ASN A 95 -14.10 9.50 7.98
CA ASN A 95 -15.15 10.26 7.32
C ASN A 95 -15.92 9.37 6.36
N ILE A 96 -17.24 9.27 6.53
CA ILE A 96 -18.16 8.53 5.67
C ILE A 96 -18.98 9.53 4.86
N TYR A 97 -18.77 9.57 3.55
CA TYR A 97 -19.37 10.55 2.61
C TYR A 97 -20.72 10.06 2.10
N SER A 98 -21.69 9.95 2.99
CA SER A 98 -23.05 9.52 2.67
C SER A 98 -24.03 10.71 2.61
N LYS A 99 -25.32 10.44 2.28
CA LYS A 99 -26.36 11.45 2.36
C LYS A 99 -26.51 12.07 3.75
N VAL A 100 -26.23 11.29 4.79
CA VAL A 100 -26.08 11.74 6.17
C VAL A 100 -24.62 11.52 6.54
N PRO A 101 -23.77 12.55 6.45
CA PRO A 101 -22.34 12.39 6.68
C PRO A 101 -22.07 11.96 8.11
N GLU A 102 -21.08 11.10 8.27
CA GLU A 102 -20.60 10.64 9.57
C GLU A 102 -19.10 10.93 9.70
N HIS A 103 -18.70 11.44 10.85
CA HIS A 103 -17.32 11.69 11.20
C HIS A 103 -17.02 11.06 12.56
N VAL A 104 -15.97 10.27 12.63
CA VAL A 104 -15.48 9.65 13.87
C VAL A 104 -14.05 10.08 14.09
N ARG A 105 -13.77 10.59 15.30
CA ARG A 105 -12.42 10.91 15.73
C ARG A 105 -12.14 10.30 17.09
N VAL A 106 -11.03 9.55 17.15
CA VAL A 106 -10.52 8.95 18.39
C VAL A 106 -9.05 9.31 18.52
N ARG A 107 -8.64 9.72 19.71
CA ARG A 107 -7.24 9.99 20.04
C ARG A 107 -6.84 9.17 21.26
N PHE A 108 -5.59 8.76 21.24
CA PHE A 108 -4.95 8.05 22.32
C PHE A 108 -3.74 8.86 22.79
N ASP A 109 -3.34 8.65 24.04
CA ASP A 109 -2.13 9.22 24.59
C ASP A 109 -0.89 8.36 24.25
N ASP A 110 0.27 8.73 24.76
CA ASP A 110 1.56 8.05 24.57
C ASP A 110 1.61 6.66 25.21
N HIS A 111 0.67 6.32 26.09
CA HIS A 111 0.48 4.99 26.68
C HIS A 111 -0.56 4.15 25.92
N GLY A 112 -1.19 4.72 24.87
CA GLY A 112 -2.25 4.08 24.11
C GLY A 112 -3.62 4.11 24.81
N GLU A 113 -3.76 4.88 25.91
CA GLU A 113 -5.04 5.06 26.60
C GLU A 113 -5.92 6.08 25.86
N LEU A 114 -7.23 5.88 25.94
CA LEU A 114 -8.19 6.77 25.29
C LEU A 114 -8.14 8.18 25.90
N SER A 115 -7.76 9.18 25.12
CA SER A 115 -7.72 10.60 25.54
C SER A 115 -8.87 11.43 25.00
N PHE A 116 -9.43 11.05 23.85
CA PHE A 116 -10.57 11.74 23.21
C PHE A 116 -11.35 10.82 22.31
N MET A 117 -12.68 10.97 22.30
CA MET A 117 -13.54 10.34 21.29
C MET A 117 -14.73 11.23 20.93
N GLN A 118 -15.11 11.23 19.67
CA GLN A 118 -16.32 11.88 19.17
C GLN A 118 -16.80 11.14 17.92
N ARG A 119 -18.09 10.93 17.84
CA ARG A 119 -18.80 10.54 16.62
C ARG A 119 -19.82 11.61 16.30
N GLU A 120 -19.89 12.06 15.06
CA GLU A 120 -20.88 13.02 14.60
C GLU A 120 -21.62 12.43 13.40
N ILE A 121 -22.95 12.39 13.47
CA ILE A 121 -23.85 11.90 12.42
C ILE A 121 -24.86 12.99 12.13
N GLY A 122 -24.84 13.53 10.89
CA GLY A 122 -25.77 14.56 10.48
C GLY A 122 -25.76 15.80 11.41
N GLY A 123 -24.60 16.17 11.96
CA GLY A 123 -24.42 17.28 12.90
C GLY A 123 -24.71 16.95 14.38
N HIS A 124 -25.12 15.71 14.69
CA HIS A 124 -25.39 15.28 16.07
C HIS A 124 -24.20 14.53 16.67
N LYS A 125 -23.66 15.01 17.77
CA LYS A 125 -22.53 14.41 18.48
C LYS A 125 -23.00 13.25 19.36
N GLN A 126 -22.24 12.16 19.32
CA GLN A 126 -22.47 10.94 20.09
C GLN A 126 -21.14 10.44 20.67
N GLN A 127 -21.23 9.61 21.69
CA GLN A 127 -20.09 8.86 22.22
C GLN A 127 -20.02 7.49 21.54
N LEU A 128 -18.82 6.94 21.46
CA LEU A 128 -18.59 5.56 21.04
C LEU A 128 -18.62 4.64 22.26
N SER A 129 -19.13 3.42 22.08
CA SER A 129 -18.93 2.35 23.07
C SER A 129 -17.50 1.83 23.04
N THR A 130 -17.08 1.14 24.10
CA THR A 130 -15.78 0.47 24.17
C THR A 130 -15.60 -0.49 22.99
N ASP A 131 -16.59 -1.33 22.69
CA ASP A 131 -16.54 -2.29 21.57
C ASP A 131 -16.36 -1.60 20.21
N GLN A 132 -16.95 -0.40 20.03
CA GLN A 132 -16.77 0.39 18.81
C GLN A 132 -15.35 0.94 18.71
N ILE A 133 -14.77 1.41 19.81
CA ILE A 133 -13.38 1.89 19.86
C ILE A 133 -12.42 0.72 19.54
N ASP A 134 -12.64 -0.44 20.15
CA ASP A 134 -11.83 -1.64 19.92
C ASP A 134 -11.91 -2.12 18.45
N LEU A 135 -13.09 -2.03 17.83
CA LEU A 135 -13.26 -2.30 16.41
C LEU A 135 -12.47 -1.32 15.53
N TYR A 136 -12.44 -0.03 15.86
CA TYR A 136 -11.64 0.96 15.14
C TYR A 136 -10.14 0.72 15.31
N ARG A 137 -9.67 0.38 16.52
CA ARG A 137 -8.28 -0.05 16.75
C ARG A 137 -7.90 -1.25 15.89
N TYR A 138 -8.72 -2.29 15.92
CA TYR A 138 -8.52 -3.49 15.12
C TYR A 138 -8.40 -3.18 13.62
N ARG A 139 -9.29 -2.31 13.10
CA ARG A 139 -9.24 -1.88 11.69
C ARG A 139 -7.98 -1.10 11.36
N ALA A 140 -7.54 -0.22 12.25
CA ALA A 140 -6.29 0.53 12.10
C ALA A 140 -5.10 -0.42 11.98
N ASP A 141 -4.99 -1.41 12.88
CA ASP A 141 -3.93 -2.41 12.86
C ASP A 141 -3.97 -3.27 11.58
N GLN A 142 -5.17 -3.69 11.12
CA GLN A 142 -5.31 -4.45 9.89
C GLN A 142 -4.85 -3.65 8.65
N VAL A 143 -5.19 -2.37 8.55
CA VAL A 143 -4.77 -1.52 7.44
C VAL A 143 -3.26 -1.28 7.49
N ARG A 144 -2.66 -1.07 8.67
CA ARG A 144 -1.21 -0.94 8.84
C ARG A 144 -0.48 -2.20 8.37
N GLN A 145 -0.89 -3.39 8.87
CA GLN A 145 -0.29 -4.68 8.47
C GLN A 145 -0.42 -4.94 6.96
N THR A 146 -1.59 -4.64 6.38
CA THR A 146 -1.80 -4.77 4.94
C THR A 146 -0.89 -3.82 4.18
N SER A 147 -0.76 -2.56 4.62
CA SER A 147 0.16 -1.59 4.03
C SER A 147 1.61 -2.05 4.10
N ASP A 148 2.05 -2.65 5.22
CA ASP A 148 3.41 -3.21 5.36
C ASP A 148 3.66 -4.32 4.31
N ALA A 149 2.71 -5.24 4.16
CA ALA A 149 2.81 -6.32 3.17
C ALA A 149 2.83 -5.80 1.72
N LEU A 150 1.98 -4.82 1.38
CA LEU A 150 1.95 -4.20 0.05
C LEU A 150 3.26 -3.48 -0.28
N ARG A 151 3.84 -2.77 0.69
CA ARG A 151 5.14 -2.11 0.51
C ARG A 151 6.27 -3.12 0.29
N GLN A 152 6.30 -4.22 1.06
CA GLN A 152 7.28 -5.30 0.86
C GLN A 152 7.10 -5.96 -0.51
N GLY A 153 5.86 -6.14 -0.97
CA GLY A 153 5.52 -6.62 -2.31
C GLY A 153 5.76 -5.60 -3.42
N ARG A 154 6.19 -4.37 -3.09
CA ARG A 154 6.40 -3.28 -4.05
C ARG A 154 5.15 -2.98 -4.89
N VAL A 155 3.99 -3.10 -4.26
CA VAL A 155 2.71 -2.78 -4.90
C VAL A 155 2.51 -1.27 -4.89
N VAL A 156 2.46 -0.67 -6.07
CA VAL A 156 2.30 0.78 -6.26
C VAL A 156 0.93 1.07 -6.84
N LEU A 157 0.23 2.02 -6.23
CA LEU A 157 -1.03 2.56 -6.73
C LEU A 157 -0.75 3.69 -7.72
N HIS A 158 -1.40 3.60 -8.87
CA HIS A 158 -1.56 4.70 -9.83
C HIS A 158 -3.05 4.97 -10.01
N GLN A 159 -3.41 6.23 -10.19
CA GLN A 159 -4.79 6.60 -10.48
C GLN A 159 -4.86 7.90 -11.28
N GLY A 160 -5.94 8.07 -12.00
CA GLY A 160 -6.14 9.26 -12.83
C GLY A 160 -7.30 9.10 -13.81
N ARG A 161 -7.33 9.95 -14.81
CA ARG A 161 -8.40 10.05 -15.81
C ARG A 161 -8.03 9.26 -17.07
N TRP A 162 -8.91 8.35 -17.46
CA TRP A 162 -8.74 7.48 -18.63
C TRP A 162 -9.10 8.24 -19.92
N HIS A 163 -8.29 8.05 -20.96
CA HIS A 163 -8.50 8.58 -22.30
C HIS A 163 -8.80 7.48 -23.32
N ALA A 164 -9.45 7.86 -24.42
CA ALA A 164 -9.90 6.94 -25.46
C ALA A 164 -8.76 6.17 -26.17
N ASP A 165 -7.53 6.68 -26.12
CA ASP A 165 -6.34 6.07 -26.69
C ASP A 165 -5.68 5.04 -25.74
N GLY A 166 -6.28 4.80 -24.57
CA GLY A 166 -5.79 3.87 -23.55
C GLY A 166 -4.72 4.47 -22.65
N THR A 167 -4.51 5.77 -22.69
CA THR A 167 -3.63 6.47 -21.75
C THR A 167 -4.41 6.98 -20.54
N VAL A 168 -3.69 7.31 -19.46
CA VAL A 168 -4.23 7.90 -18.24
C VAL A 168 -3.44 9.16 -17.91
N THR A 169 -4.12 10.27 -17.67
CA THR A 169 -3.51 11.41 -17.00
C THR A 169 -3.64 11.20 -15.51
N THR A 170 -2.49 10.95 -14.83
CA THR A 170 -2.47 10.71 -13.38
C THR A 170 -2.79 11.95 -12.57
N CYS A 171 -3.08 11.78 -11.29
CA CYS A 171 -3.35 12.90 -10.39
C CYS A 171 -2.15 13.85 -10.24
N GLU A 172 -0.94 13.39 -10.50
CA GLU A 172 0.28 14.19 -10.55
C GLU A 172 0.49 14.90 -11.90
N GLY A 173 -0.42 14.69 -12.86
CA GLY A 173 -0.37 15.30 -14.19
C GLY A 173 0.54 14.59 -15.20
N GLN A 174 1.00 13.38 -14.90
CA GLN A 174 1.78 12.55 -15.82
C GLN A 174 0.84 11.80 -16.76
N THR A 175 1.28 11.54 -18.00
CA THR A 175 0.56 10.65 -18.92
C THR A 175 1.22 9.29 -18.92
N LEU A 176 0.49 8.27 -18.48
CA LEU A 176 0.94 6.88 -18.44
C LEU A 176 0.05 6.01 -19.33
N LYS A 177 0.61 4.91 -19.81
CA LYS A 177 -0.15 3.85 -20.49
C LYS A 177 -0.03 2.58 -19.65
N PRO A 178 -1.03 2.26 -18.82
CA PRO A 178 -0.98 1.08 -17.96
C PRO A 178 -0.99 -0.20 -18.80
N ASP A 179 -0.19 -1.18 -18.40
CA ASP A 179 -0.17 -2.52 -18.99
C ASP A 179 -1.27 -3.38 -18.37
N LEU A 180 -2.52 -3.09 -18.76
CA LEU A 180 -3.71 -3.81 -18.29
C LEU A 180 -4.09 -4.91 -19.27
N ASP A 181 -4.63 -6.00 -18.75
CA ASP A 181 -5.16 -7.09 -19.56
C ASP A 181 -6.39 -6.69 -20.38
N SER A 182 -6.80 -7.56 -21.28
CA SER A 182 -7.93 -7.31 -22.16
C SER A 182 -9.25 -7.18 -21.39
N TRP A 183 -9.43 -7.95 -20.31
CA TRP A 183 -10.62 -7.88 -19.46
C TRP A 183 -10.74 -6.50 -18.79
N ALA A 184 -9.65 -6.02 -18.20
CA ALA A 184 -9.61 -4.71 -17.55
C ALA A 184 -9.91 -3.57 -18.55
N THR A 185 -9.26 -3.61 -19.71
CA THR A 185 -9.45 -2.61 -20.77
C THR A 185 -10.91 -2.61 -21.27
N GLU A 186 -11.49 -3.79 -21.49
CA GLU A 186 -12.90 -3.92 -21.89
C GLU A 186 -13.86 -3.44 -20.80
N HIS A 187 -13.55 -3.72 -19.52
CA HIS A 187 -14.33 -3.25 -18.37
C HIS A 187 -14.33 -1.71 -18.29
N ILE A 188 -13.18 -1.07 -18.48
CA ILE A 188 -13.06 0.39 -18.54
C ILE A 188 -13.87 0.93 -19.74
N GLY A 189 -13.72 0.33 -20.91
CA GLY A 189 -14.45 0.72 -22.12
C GLY A 189 -15.97 0.64 -21.96
N ARG A 190 -16.47 -0.42 -21.33
CA ARG A 190 -17.92 -0.52 -21.00
C ARG A 190 -18.36 0.58 -20.04
N ARG A 191 -17.56 0.88 -19.01
CA ARG A 191 -17.88 1.97 -18.08
C ARG A 191 -17.89 3.33 -18.78
N GLN A 192 -16.89 3.58 -19.62
CA GLN A 192 -16.77 4.83 -20.40
C GLN A 192 -17.94 5.01 -21.37
N SER A 193 -18.42 3.95 -22.03
CA SER A 193 -19.54 4.02 -22.97
C SER A 193 -20.89 4.42 -22.33
N HIS A 194 -21.01 4.24 -21.00
CA HIS A 194 -22.18 4.64 -20.22
C HIS A 194 -21.96 5.95 -19.43
N SER A 195 -20.86 6.64 -19.68
CA SER A 195 -20.51 7.90 -19.01
C SER A 195 -20.44 9.03 -20.03
N SER A 196 -21.00 10.20 -19.69
CA SER A 196 -20.86 11.43 -20.46
C SER A 196 -19.53 12.16 -20.22
N MET A 197 -18.76 11.73 -19.23
CA MET A 197 -17.45 12.27 -18.89
C MET A 197 -16.41 11.15 -18.90
N GLU A 198 -15.14 11.52 -19.01
CA GLU A 198 -14.05 10.58 -18.85
C GLU A 198 -14.11 9.92 -17.47
N VAL A 199 -13.93 8.60 -17.43
CA VAL A 199 -13.92 7.86 -16.18
C VAL A 199 -12.56 7.94 -15.51
N SER A 200 -12.55 7.88 -14.18
CA SER A 200 -11.32 7.67 -13.42
C SER A 200 -11.02 6.19 -13.31
N VAL A 201 -9.75 5.87 -13.39
CA VAL A 201 -9.21 4.51 -13.17
C VAL A 201 -8.16 4.54 -12.08
N ALA A 202 -8.12 3.46 -11.30
CA ALA A 202 -7.03 3.18 -10.39
C ALA A 202 -6.51 1.76 -10.70
N TRP A 203 -5.19 1.60 -10.73
CA TRP A 203 -4.57 0.30 -10.94
C TRP A 203 -3.38 0.13 -10.02
N LEU A 204 -3.03 -1.12 -9.78
CA LEU A 204 -1.87 -1.52 -9.00
C LEU A 204 -0.80 -2.03 -9.95
N GLU A 205 0.43 -1.64 -9.70
CA GLU A 205 1.61 -2.13 -10.39
C GLU A 205 2.53 -2.82 -9.38
N ALA A 206 2.96 -4.02 -9.71
CA ALA A 206 3.86 -4.83 -8.92
C ALA A 206 4.88 -5.52 -9.85
N PRO A 207 5.95 -6.14 -9.33
CA PRO A 207 6.91 -6.88 -10.15
C PRO A 207 6.28 -7.98 -11.02
N GLU A 208 5.14 -8.52 -10.60
CA GLU A 208 4.39 -9.57 -11.30
C GLU A 208 3.49 -9.02 -12.43
N GLY A 209 3.27 -7.71 -12.50
CA GLY A 209 2.43 -7.06 -13.51
C GLY A 209 1.48 -6.02 -12.94
N SER A 210 0.52 -5.61 -13.77
CA SER A 210 -0.47 -4.58 -13.44
C SER A 210 -1.87 -5.17 -13.31
N GLN A 211 -2.66 -4.65 -12.36
CA GLN A 211 -4.03 -5.07 -12.12
C GLN A 211 -4.96 -3.86 -11.97
N LEU A 212 -6.08 -3.86 -12.67
CA LEU A 212 -7.13 -2.86 -12.47
C LEU A 212 -7.71 -3.00 -11.04
N LEU A 213 -7.68 -1.91 -10.28
CA LEU A 213 -8.22 -1.86 -8.93
C LEU A 213 -9.65 -1.31 -8.93
N LEU A 214 -9.91 -0.21 -9.65
CA LEU A 214 -11.20 0.48 -9.61
C LEU A 214 -11.40 1.29 -10.89
N VAL A 215 -12.66 1.37 -11.35
CA VAL A 215 -13.10 2.31 -12.39
C VAL A 215 -14.43 2.95 -11.96
N ALA A 216 -14.52 4.28 -12.01
CA ALA A 216 -15.72 5.01 -11.63
C ALA A 216 -15.82 6.37 -12.35
N ASN A 217 -16.98 6.99 -12.24
CA ASN A 217 -17.21 8.35 -12.72
C ASN A 217 -16.77 9.43 -11.71
N GLU A 218 -16.38 8.99 -10.51
CA GLU A 218 -15.87 9.85 -9.44
C GLU A 218 -14.44 10.31 -9.75
N ASP A 219 -14.09 11.53 -9.40
CA ASP A 219 -12.70 12.01 -9.51
C ASP A 219 -11.86 11.46 -8.36
N PHE A 220 -11.01 10.47 -8.66
CA PHE A 220 -10.16 9.84 -7.65
C PHE A 220 -9.08 10.76 -7.09
N CYS A 221 -8.72 11.81 -7.80
CA CYS A 221 -7.71 12.77 -7.36
C CYS A 221 -8.17 13.61 -6.17
N THR A 222 -9.48 13.69 -5.93
CA THR A 222 -10.06 14.38 -4.76
C THR A 222 -9.52 13.80 -3.43
N TRP A 223 -9.22 12.51 -3.39
CA TRP A 223 -8.81 11.81 -2.18
C TRP A 223 -7.29 11.63 -2.07
N GLN A 224 -6.55 11.97 -3.10
CA GLN A 224 -5.11 11.73 -3.15
C GLN A 224 -4.34 12.82 -2.41
N PRO A 225 -3.64 12.51 -1.31
CA PRO A 225 -2.73 13.44 -0.69
C PRO A 225 -1.45 13.56 -1.52
N THR A 226 -0.77 14.68 -1.38
CA THR A 226 0.60 14.83 -1.84
C THR A 226 1.56 14.56 -0.68
N GLU A 227 2.80 14.19 -0.96
CA GLU A 227 3.82 14.00 0.09
C GLU A 227 3.97 15.23 1.01
N LYS A 228 3.70 16.44 0.48
CA LYS A 228 3.81 17.71 1.22
C LYS A 228 2.59 18.02 2.07
N SER A 229 1.41 17.51 1.66
CA SER A 229 0.14 17.74 2.38
C SER A 229 -0.18 16.65 3.38
N PHE A 230 0.69 15.64 3.46
CA PHE A 230 0.52 14.43 4.24
C PHE A 230 1.45 14.36 5.45
#